data_8c6a570d3170181fed7cb3eb0dcaded6
#
_entry.id   8c6a570d3170181fed7cb3eb0dcaded6
#
_cell.length_a   1.000
_cell.length_b   1.000
_cell.length_c   1.000
_cell.angle_alpha   90.00
_cell.angle_beta   90.00
_cell.angle_gamma   90.00
#
_symmetry.space_group_name_H-M   'P 1'
#
loop_
_entity.id
_entity.type
_entity.pdbx_description
1 polymer ?
#
loop_
_entity_poly.entity_id
_entity_poly.type
_entity_poly.pdbx_seq_one_letter_code
_entity_poly.pdbx_strand_id
1 'polypeptide(L)'
;HHRLEAQKDEATGKTRMIPTGELTEPFVIRPTSETVIGAAFARWTSSYRDLPLKVNQWCNVMRWEMRPRIFLRTAEFLWQEGHTAHENREEAIEETLTMHKVYEDFQRDVLAIPTIPGEKTEAERFPGAEQTYTVEAMVQDRKAIQAGTSHFLGQNFSKSQNICFAGRDNTQQFAWTSSWGVSTRMIGALIMMHSDDDGLVSPPRVAPQQVVIIPVTPREESRQAILDHCEELARTLRAKNFHGQDRKSVV
;
A
#
# COMPACT_ATOMS: atom_id res chain seq x y z
N HIS A 1 -26.21 6.58 -0.58
CA HIS A 1 -25.75 7.97 -0.62
C HIS A 1 -26.93 8.91 -0.83
N HIS A 2 -26.85 10.14 -0.32
CA HIS A 2 -27.90 11.14 -0.40
C HIS A 2 -27.44 12.26 -1.33
N ARG A 3 -28.42 12.88 -2.02
CA ARG A 3 -28.20 14.16 -2.68
C ARG A 3 -27.96 15.20 -1.59
N LEU A 4 -27.03 16.11 -1.81
CA LEU A 4 -26.77 17.23 -0.94
C LEU A 4 -27.30 18.52 -1.58
N GLU A 5 -28.04 19.30 -0.84
CA GLU A 5 -28.51 20.62 -1.25
C GLU A 5 -28.03 21.70 -0.28
N ALA A 6 -27.77 22.87 -0.84
CA ALA A 6 -27.33 24.01 -0.06
C ALA A 6 -28.57 24.63 0.65
N GLN A 7 -28.57 24.60 1.97
CA GLN A 7 -29.57 25.26 2.79
C GLN A 7 -28.95 26.42 3.56
N LYS A 8 -29.55 27.60 3.46
CA LYS A 8 -29.15 28.76 4.22
C LYS A 8 -29.79 28.74 5.60
N ASP A 9 -28.96 28.78 6.63
CA ASP A 9 -29.40 28.93 8.02
C ASP A 9 -29.85 30.38 8.23
N GLU A 10 -31.15 30.59 8.50
CA GLU A 10 -31.74 31.91 8.65
C GLU A 10 -31.21 32.69 9.85
N ALA A 11 -30.81 31.98 10.92
CA ALA A 11 -30.31 32.62 12.15
C ALA A 11 -28.84 33.07 12.03
N THR A 12 -28.02 32.30 11.30
CA THR A 12 -26.58 32.58 11.20
C THR A 12 -26.15 33.11 9.82
N GLY A 13 -27.06 33.08 8.84
CA GLY A 13 -26.79 33.45 7.44
C GLY A 13 -25.81 32.49 6.71
N LYS A 14 -25.33 31.44 7.37
CA LYS A 14 -24.38 30.48 6.80
C LYS A 14 -25.07 29.41 5.97
N THR A 15 -24.48 29.06 4.85
CA THR A 15 -24.94 27.97 4.00
C THR A 15 -24.33 26.64 4.49
N ARG A 16 -25.19 25.64 4.66
CA ARG A 16 -24.79 24.25 4.98
C ARG A 16 -25.30 23.32 3.88
N MET A 17 -24.54 22.28 3.60
CA MET A 17 -24.97 21.18 2.73
C MET A 17 -25.72 20.17 3.58
N ILE A 18 -26.98 19.91 3.24
CA ILE A 18 -27.83 18.94 3.96
C ILE A 18 -28.23 17.80 3.04
N PRO A 19 -28.40 16.58 3.56
CA PRO A 19 -28.95 15.46 2.80
C PRO A 19 -30.45 15.69 2.52
N THR A 20 -30.84 15.65 1.24
CA THR A 20 -32.24 15.94 0.81
C THR A 20 -32.94 14.75 0.18
N GLY A 21 -32.29 13.61 0.07
CA GLY A 21 -32.91 12.40 -0.46
C GLY A 21 -31.89 11.41 -0.98
N GLU A 22 -32.36 10.24 -1.34
CA GLU A 22 -31.51 9.21 -1.95
C GLU A 22 -31.18 9.56 -3.40
N LEU A 23 -30.03 9.08 -3.86
CA LEU A 23 -29.70 9.15 -5.28
C LEU A 23 -30.60 8.20 -6.07
N THR A 24 -31.02 8.61 -7.25
CA THR A 24 -31.81 7.79 -8.16
C THR A 24 -31.08 6.51 -8.54
N GLU A 25 -29.76 6.60 -8.71
CA GLU A 25 -28.85 5.49 -8.91
C GLU A 25 -27.85 5.46 -7.74
N PRO A 26 -27.86 4.42 -6.90
CA PRO A 26 -26.95 4.35 -5.76
C PRO A 26 -25.51 4.09 -6.21
N PHE A 27 -24.57 4.86 -5.67
CA PHE A 27 -23.16 4.56 -5.78
C PHE A 27 -22.71 3.66 -4.63
N VAL A 28 -21.91 2.66 -4.95
CA VAL A 28 -21.24 1.82 -3.96
C VAL A 28 -19.78 2.24 -3.89
N ILE A 29 -19.34 2.65 -2.70
CA ILE A 29 -17.92 2.94 -2.45
C ILE A 29 -17.23 1.64 -2.10
N ARG A 30 -16.22 1.28 -2.87
CA ARG A 30 -15.50 0.01 -2.68
C ARG A 30 -14.66 0.01 -1.39
N PRO A 31 -14.80 -0.98 -0.52
CA PRO A 31 -13.91 -1.20 0.62
C PRO A 31 -12.67 -2.02 0.26
N THR A 32 -12.70 -2.66 -0.90
CA THR A 32 -11.68 -3.52 -1.52
C THR A 32 -12.12 -3.85 -2.94
N SER A 33 -11.28 -4.40 -3.79
CA SER A 33 -11.58 -4.53 -5.22
C SER A 33 -11.81 -5.97 -5.72
N GLU A 34 -11.79 -6.99 -4.86
CA GLU A 34 -12.00 -8.39 -5.28
C GLU A 34 -13.28 -8.55 -6.12
N THR A 35 -14.37 -7.93 -5.69
CA THR A 35 -15.65 -8.04 -6.40
C THR A 35 -15.64 -7.30 -7.74
N VAL A 36 -15.05 -6.09 -7.78
CA VAL A 36 -14.99 -5.29 -9.02
C VAL A 36 -14.05 -5.94 -10.04
N ILE A 37 -12.89 -6.37 -9.61
CA ILE A 37 -11.88 -7.05 -10.45
C ILE A 37 -12.38 -8.42 -10.89
N GLY A 38 -13.02 -9.18 -9.99
CA GLY A 38 -13.58 -10.47 -10.33
C GLY A 38 -14.65 -10.39 -11.41
N ALA A 39 -15.50 -9.37 -11.40
CA ALA A 39 -16.46 -9.12 -12.48
C ALA A 39 -15.76 -8.80 -13.82
N ALA A 40 -14.58 -8.19 -13.80
CA ALA A 40 -13.76 -7.99 -15.00
C ALA A 40 -13.12 -9.32 -15.44
N PHE A 41 -12.55 -10.10 -14.52
CA PHE A 41 -11.96 -11.39 -14.81
C PHE A 41 -12.99 -12.34 -15.45
N ALA A 42 -14.22 -12.38 -14.95
CA ALA A 42 -15.29 -13.19 -15.53
C ALA A 42 -15.58 -12.87 -17.01
N ARG A 43 -15.31 -11.61 -17.44
CA ARG A 43 -15.47 -11.21 -18.84
C ARG A 43 -14.22 -11.44 -19.67
N TRP A 44 -13.04 -11.40 -19.05
CA TRP A 44 -11.76 -11.49 -19.76
C TRP A 44 -11.27 -12.92 -19.88
N THR A 45 -11.75 -13.83 -19.04
CA THR A 45 -11.33 -15.23 -19.00
C THR A 45 -12.35 -16.10 -19.71
N SER A 46 -11.94 -16.75 -20.78
CA SER A 46 -12.76 -17.71 -21.53
C SER A 46 -12.04 -19.05 -21.74
N SER A 47 -10.72 -19.06 -21.73
CA SER A 47 -9.88 -20.22 -22.00
C SER A 47 -8.69 -20.26 -21.04
N TYR A 48 -8.13 -21.46 -20.83
CA TYR A 48 -6.88 -21.62 -20.08
C TYR A 48 -5.72 -20.79 -20.66
N ARG A 49 -5.80 -20.37 -21.94
CA ARG A 49 -4.80 -19.52 -22.60
C ARG A 49 -4.83 -18.07 -22.11
N ASP A 50 -5.92 -17.65 -21.51
CA ASP A 50 -6.05 -16.32 -20.92
C ASP A 50 -5.42 -16.24 -19.53
N LEU A 51 -5.04 -17.39 -18.95
CA LEU A 51 -4.46 -17.52 -17.63
C LEU A 51 -2.93 -17.71 -17.68
N PRO A 52 -2.16 -17.21 -16.70
CA PRO A 52 -2.65 -16.46 -15.55
C PRO A 52 -2.97 -14.98 -15.91
N LEU A 53 -4.08 -14.47 -15.38
CA LEU A 53 -4.33 -13.03 -15.36
C LEU A 53 -3.71 -12.43 -14.09
N LYS A 54 -2.93 -11.37 -14.23
CA LYS A 54 -2.30 -10.66 -13.13
C LYS A 54 -2.49 -9.16 -13.33
N VAL A 55 -3.19 -8.53 -12.41
CA VAL A 55 -3.44 -7.09 -12.44
C VAL A 55 -3.04 -6.43 -11.13
N ASN A 56 -2.64 -5.18 -11.21
CA ASN A 56 -2.27 -4.35 -10.08
C ASN A 56 -2.83 -2.96 -10.27
N GLN A 57 -3.21 -2.32 -9.18
CA GLN A 57 -3.62 -0.92 -9.18
C GLN A 57 -3.11 -0.17 -7.96
N TRP A 58 -2.83 1.11 -8.19
CA TRP A 58 -2.62 2.11 -7.15
C TRP A 58 -3.92 2.90 -7.05
N CYS A 59 -4.59 2.80 -5.92
CA CYS A 59 -5.91 3.38 -5.78
C CYS A 59 -6.25 3.71 -4.33
N ASN A 60 -7.43 4.26 -4.13
CA ASN A 60 -8.03 4.46 -2.82
C ASN A 60 -9.16 3.46 -2.57
N VAL A 61 -9.43 3.22 -1.31
CA VAL A 61 -10.62 2.53 -0.82
C VAL A 61 -11.14 3.26 0.42
N MET A 62 -12.42 3.06 0.73
CA MET A 62 -13.04 3.62 1.92
C MET A 62 -13.61 2.51 2.79
N ARG A 63 -13.36 2.61 4.09
CA ARG A 63 -13.89 1.69 5.10
C ARG A 63 -14.43 2.48 6.26
N TRP A 64 -15.52 2.02 6.85
CA TRP A 64 -16.01 2.62 8.08
C TRP A 64 -15.00 2.41 9.20
N GLU A 65 -14.51 3.51 9.79
CA GLU A 65 -13.57 3.48 10.90
C GLU A 65 -14.06 4.37 12.04
N MET A 66 -14.36 3.73 13.18
CA MET A 66 -14.84 4.44 14.36
C MET A 66 -13.74 5.14 15.17
N ARG A 67 -12.50 4.67 15.07
CA ARG A 67 -11.37 5.19 15.83
C ARG A 67 -10.19 5.49 14.89
N PRO A 68 -10.29 6.56 14.12
CA PRO A 68 -9.24 6.89 13.15
C PRO A 68 -7.92 7.21 13.87
N ARG A 69 -6.82 6.78 13.22
CA ARG A 69 -5.45 7.09 13.62
C ARG A 69 -4.67 7.42 12.37
N ILE A 70 -3.94 8.52 12.38
CA ILE A 70 -3.14 8.97 11.24
C ILE A 70 -2.29 7.81 10.70
N PHE A 71 -2.31 7.62 9.38
CA PHE A 71 -1.68 6.56 8.60
C PHE A 71 -2.08 5.12 8.97
N LEU A 72 -2.46 4.83 10.20
CA LEU A 72 -2.71 3.45 10.64
C LEU A 72 -4.13 2.99 10.33
N ARG A 73 -5.11 3.84 10.62
CA ARG A 73 -6.54 3.58 10.41
C ARG A 73 -7.25 4.87 10.03
N THR A 74 -7.53 5.05 8.75
CA THR A 74 -8.29 6.18 8.20
C THR A 74 -9.51 5.66 7.47
N ALA A 75 -10.55 6.46 7.38
CA ALA A 75 -11.77 6.09 6.66
C ALA A 75 -11.50 5.90 5.17
N GLU A 76 -10.65 6.73 4.59
CA GLU A 76 -10.10 6.57 3.25
C GLU A 76 -8.59 6.40 3.34
N PHE A 77 -8.03 5.52 2.52
CA PHE A 77 -6.59 5.34 2.44
C PHE A 77 -6.16 4.97 1.03
N LEU A 78 -4.91 5.32 0.70
CA LEU A 78 -4.25 4.92 -0.51
C LEU A 78 -3.54 3.60 -0.30
N TRP A 79 -3.55 2.76 -1.32
CA TRP A 79 -2.86 1.48 -1.29
C TRP A 79 -2.47 0.99 -2.68
N GLN A 80 -1.64 -0.01 -2.68
CA GLN A 80 -1.42 -0.89 -3.80
C GLN A 80 -2.19 -2.17 -3.51
N GLU A 81 -2.94 -2.65 -4.48
CA GLU A 81 -3.54 -3.98 -4.45
C GLU A 81 -3.33 -4.71 -5.77
N GLY A 82 -3.14 -6.00 -5.68
CA GLY A 82 -3.03 -6.88 -6.82
C GLY A 82 -4.05 -8.01 -6.73
N HIS A 83 -4.46 -8.49 -7.90
CA HIS A 83 -5.43 -9.56 -8.05
C HIS A 83 -4.99 -10.47 -9.17
N THR A 84 -5.16 -11.78 -8.99
CA THR A 84 -4.81 -12.76 -10.00
C THR A 84 -5.88 -13.84 -10.19
N ALA A 85 -5.87 -14.43 -11.37
CA ALA A 85 -6.60 -15.67 -11.67
C ALA A 85 -5.65 -16.66 -12.35
N HIS A 86 -5.70 -17.92 -11.95
CA HIS A 86 -4.80 -19.00 -12.38
C HIS A 86 -5.57 -20.23 -12.82
N GLU A 87 -4.94 -21.05 -13.66
CA GLU A 87 -5.50 -22.33 -14.13
C GLU A 87 -5.59 -23.35 -12.99
N ASN A 88 -4.58 -23.39 -12.11
CA ASN A 88 -4.48 -24.39 -11.06
C ASN A 88 -4.21 -23.78 -9.68
N ARG A 89 -4.39 -24.61 -8.65
CA ARG A 89 -4.28 -24.23 -7.25
C ARG A 89 -2.84 -23.86 -6.88
N GLU A 90 -1.91 -24.64 -7.38
CA GLU A 90 -0.49 -24.55 -7.06
C GLU A 90 0.08 -23.21 -7.51
N GLU A 91 -0.23 -22.76 -8.73
CA GLU A 91 0.19 -21.45 -9.24
C GLU A 91 -0.37 -20.29 -8.42
N ALA A 92 -1.64 -20.38 -8.01
CA ALA A 92 -2.25 -19.33 -7.20
C ALA A 92 -1.62 -19.23 -5.79
N ILE A 93 -1.25 -20.37 -5.20
CA ILE A 93 -0.52 -20.41 -3.93
C ILE A 93 0.89 -19.84 -4.11
N GLU A 94 1.62 -20.26 -5.14
CA GLU A 94 2.96 -19.76 -5.44
C GLU A 94 2.97 -18.22 -5.59
N GLU A 95 2.00 -17.69 -6.34
CA GLU A 95 1.84 -16.24 -6.48
C GLU A 95 1.55 -15.55 -5.14
N THR A 96 0.69 -16.13 -4.32
CA THR A 96 0.37 -15.62 -2.99
C THR A 96 1.61 -15.54 -2.11
N LEU A 97 2.43 -16.59 -2.10
CA LEU A 97 3.67 -16.65 -1.33
C LEU A 97 4.75 -15.76 -1.91
N THR A 98 4.83 -15.62 -3.23
CA THR A 98 5.74 -14.69 -3.91
C THR A 98 5.47 -13.25 -3.45
N MET A 99 4.22 -12.83 -3.45
CA MET A 99 3.85 -11.48 -3.02
C MET A 99 4.01 -11.27 -1.51
N HIS A 100 3.77 -12.31 -0.71
CA HIS A 100 4.11 -12.29 0.70
C HIS A 100 5.59 -12.02 0.93
N LYS A 101 6.45 -12.70 0.18
CA LYS A 101 7.91 -12.50 0.23
C LYS A 101 8.33 -11.11 -0.25
N VAL A 102 7.71 -10.60 -1.31
CA VAL A 102 7.97 -9.23 -1.80
C VAL A 102 7.68 -8.19 -0.72
N TYR A 103 6.60 -8.34 0.02
CA TYR A 103 6.27 -7.42 1.12
C TYR A 103 7.25 -7.55 2.30
N GLU A 104 7.66 -8.76 2.64
CA GLU A 104 8.69 -8.96 3.66
C GLU A 104 10.01 -8.28 3.26
N ASP A 105 10.48 -8.52 2.03
CA ASP A 105 11.73 -7.94 1.52
C ASP A 105 11.65 -6.41 1.43
N PHE A 106 10.52 -5.87 0.97
CA PHE A 106 10.31 -4.43 0.94
C PHE A 106 10.40 -3.80 2.34
N GLN A 107 9.75 -4.41 3.33
CA GLN A 107 9.80 -3.92 4.71
C GLN A 107 11.23 -3.94 5.25
N ARG A 108 11.91 -5.08 5.11
CA ARG A 108 13.26 -5.27 5.63
C ARG A 108 14.31 -4.44 4.89
N ASP A 109 14.32 -4.51 3.56
CA ASP A 109 15.43 -4.01 2.76
C ASP A 109 15.28 -2.55 2.36
N VAL A 110 14.05 -2.04 2.25
CA VAL A 110 13.77 -0.65 1.87
C VAL A 110 13.40 0.20 3.08
N LEU A 111 12.46 -0.26 3.88
CA LEU A 111 11.97 0.50 5.05
C LEU A 111 12.81 0.25 6.32
N ALA A 112 13.74 -0.69 6.29
CA ALA A 112 14.53 -1.14 7.44
C ALA A 112 13.66 -1.57 8.64
N ILE A 113 12.48 -2.12 8.36
CA ILE A 113 11.52 -2.60 9.35
C ILE A 113 11.67 -4.12 9.47
N PRO A 114 12.16 -4.66 10.59
CA PRO A 114 12.17 -6.10 10.83
C PRO A 114 10.73 -6.60 10.98
N THR A 115 10.38 -7.62 10.22
CA THR A 115 9.04 -8.20 10.19
C THR A 115 9.07 -9.67 10.53
N ILE A 116 7.95 -10.16 11.03
CA ILE A 116 7.67 -11.57 11.26
C ILE A 116 6.63 -12.00 10.22
N PRO A 117 7.01 -12.83 9.24
CA PRO A 117 6.06 -13.42 8.31
C PRO A 117 5.28 -14.55 8.97
N GLY A 118 4.02 -14.72 8.59
CA GLY A 118 3.18 -15.79 9.13
C GLY A 118 1.85 -15.95 8.40
N GLU A 119 1.16 -17.04 8.70
CA GLU A 119 -0.21 -17.29 8.28
C GLU A 119 -1.17 -16.91 9.39
N LYS A 120 -2.25 -16.23 9.04
CA LYS A 120 -3.32 -15.86 9.98
C LYS A 120 -4.17 -17.07 10.35
N THR A 121 -4.61 -17.09 11.59
CA THR A 121 -5.61 -18.06 12.05
C THR A 121 -6.92 -17.91 11.29
N GLU A 122 -7.74 -18.96 11.27
CA GLU A 122 -9.01 -18.94 10.56
C GLU A 122 -9.92 -17.78 10.97
N ALA A 123 -9.94 -17.44 12.25
CA ALA A 123 -10.75 -16.34 12.78
C ALA A 123 -10.33 -14.93 12.29
N GLU A 124 -9.07 -14.79 11.83
CA GLU A 124 -8.51 -13.51 11.38
C GLU A 124 -8.25 -13.45 9.88
N ARG A 125 -8.59 -14.51 9.15
CA ARG A 125 -8.45 -14.55 7.69
C ARG A 125 -9.29 -13.47 7.02
N PHE A 126 -8.85 -13.05 5.86
CA PHE A 126 -9.68 -12.23 4.98
C PHE A 126 -10.97 -12.99 4.62
N PRO A 127 -12.15 -12.36 4.72
CA PRO A 127 -13.41 -13.03 4.42
C PRO A 127 -13.44 -13.60 2.99
N GLY A 128 -13.64 -14.90 2.88
CA GLY A 128 -13.63 -15.63 1.61
C GLY A 128 -12.26 -16.18 1.19
N ALA A 129 -11.18 -15.90 1.90
CA ALA A 129 -9.88 -16.51 1.65
C ALA A 129 -9.78 -17.90 2.30
N GLU A 130 -9.12 -18.84 1.63
CA GLU A 130 -8.72 -20.12 2.19
C GLU A 130 -7.49 -19.98 3.09
N GLN A 131 -6.55 -19.10 2.70
CA GLN A 131 -5.34 -18.77 3.47
C GLN A 131 -5.06 -17.27 3.37
N THR A 132 -4.59 -16.70 4.48
CA THR A 132 -4.14 -15.31 4.53
C THR A 132 -2.76 -15.25 5.16
N TYR A 133 -1.79 -14.76 4.41
CA TYR A 133 -0.44 -14.51 4.89
C TYR A 133 -0.28 -13.05 5.23
N THR A 134 0.49 -12.78 6.27
CA THR A 134 0.76 -11.42 6.75
C THR A 134 2.23 -11.27 7.09
N VAL A 135 2.72 -10.07 6.93
CA VAL A 135 3.98 -9.64 7.55
C VAL A 135 3.65 -8.63 8.63
N GLU A 136 4.13 -8.89 9.85
CA GLU A 136 3.85 -8.05 11.00
C GLU A 136 5.14 -7.48 11.58
N ALA A 137 5.10 -6.20 11.94
CA ALA A 137 6.21 -5.49 12.55
C ALA A 137 5.87 -5.17 14.01
N MET A 138 6.85 -5.33 14.90
CA MET A 138 6.74 -4.88 16.28
C MET A 138 7.30 -3.45 16.36
N VAL A 139 6.45 -2.51 16.75
CA VAL A 139 6.85 -1.10 16.93
C VAL A 139 7.41 -0.84 18.33
N GLN A 140 7.97 0.36 18.56
CA GLN A 140 8.70 0.69 19.79
C GLN A 140 7.89 0.51 21.08
N ASP A 141 6.57 0.70 21.01
CA ASP A 141 5.65 0.48 22.15
C ASP A 141 5.28 -1.00 22.38
N ARG A 142 5.97 -1.93 21.68
CA ARG A 142 5.80 -3.38 21.73
C ARG A 142 4.45 -3.89 21.22
N LYS A 143 3.78 -3.11 20.38
CA LYS A 143 2.57 -3.54 19.66
C LYS A 143 2.91 -4.00 18.26
N ALA A 144 2.19 -5.01 17.79
CA ALA A 144 2.31 -5.48 16.41
C ALA A 144 1.48 -4.61 15.46
N ILE A 145 2.04 -4.32 14.29
CA ILE A 145 1.37 -3.67 13.17
C ILE A 145 1.43 -4.59 11.96
N GLN A 146 0.27 -4.81 11.33
CA GLN A 146 0.19 -5.50 10.04
C GLN A 146 0.80 -4.62 8.95
N ALA A 147 1.82 -5.13 8.28
CA ALA A 147 2.65 -4.41 7.32
C ALA A 147 2.39 -4.79 5.86
N GLY A 148 1.57 -5.77 5.61
CA GLY A 148 1.16 -6.23 4.29
C GLY A 148 0.48 -7.58 4.36
N THR A 149 -0.41 -7.88 3.42
CA THR A 149 -1.11 -9.16 3.36
C THR A 149 -1.18 -9.72 1.95
N SER A 150 -1.16 -11.05 1.88
CA SER A 150 -1.41 -11.83 0.68
C SER A 150 -2.47 -12.88 0.98
N HIS A 151 -3.42 -13.05 0.07
CA HIS A 151 -4.56 -13.94 0.25
C HIS A 151 -4.60 -14.98 -0.86
N PHE A 152 -4.60 -16.25 -0.50
CA PHE A 152 -5.05 -17.30 -1.38
C PHE A 152 -6.57 -17.42 -1.22
N LEU A 153 -7.31 -17.02 -2.24
CA LEU A 153 -8.78 -16.96 -2.22
C LEU A 153 -9.42 -18.30 -2.62
N GLY A 154 -8.61 -19.23 -3.13
CA GLY A 154 -9.11 -20.48 -3.66
C GLY A 154 -10.06 -20.23 -4.83
N GLN A 155 -11.21 -20.90 -4.82
CA GLN A 155 -12.27 -20.73 -5.79
C GLN A 155 -13.53 -20.04 -5.24
N ASN A 156 -13.48 -19.51 -4.04
CA ASN A 156 -14.67 -18.94 -3.40
C ASN A 156 -15.22 -17.74 -4.18
N PHE A 157 -14.33 -16.80 -4.56
CA PHE A 157 -14.72 -15.65 -5.38
C PHE A 157 -15.04 -16.07 -6.83
N SER A 158 -14.29 -16.99 -7.40
CA SER A 158 -14.54 -17.48 -8.77
C SER A 158 -15.91 -18.11 -8.91
N LYS A 159 -16.33 -18.92 -7.95
CA LYS A 159 -17.66 -19.53 -7.93
C LYS A 159 -18.77 -18.49 -7.76
N SER A 160 -18.58 -17.53 -6.86
CA SER A 160 -19.58 -16.50 -6.61
C SER A 160 -19.73 -15.49 -7.75
N GLN A 161 -18.68 -15.27 -8.54
CA GLN A 161 -18.63 -14.29 -9.61
C GLN A 161 -18.56 -14.90 -11.01
N ASN A 162 -18.65 -16.24 -11.09
CA ASN A 162 -18.61 -16.99 -12.34
C ASN A 162 -17.33 -16.74 -13.17
N ILE A 163 -16.16 -16.74 -12.51
CA ILE A 163 -14.87 -16.64 -13.20
C ILE A 163 -14.51 -18.04 -13.69
N CYS A 164 -14.94 -18.36 -14.91
CA CYS A 164 -14.80 -19.66 -15.53
C CYS A 164 -13.95 -19.60 -16.79
N PHE A 165 -13.32 -20.71 -17.12
CA PHE A 165 -12.57 -20.89 -18.35
C PHE A 165 -12.75 -22.33 -18.91
N ALA A 166 -12.59 -22.46 -20.21
CA ALA A 166 -12.47 -23.79 -20.84
C ALA A 166 -11.07 -24.34 -20.60
N GLY A 167 -10.98 -25.44 -19.88
CA GLY A 167 -9.72 -26.15 -19.62
C GLY A 167 -9.15 -26.81 -20.88
N ARG A 168 -8.00 -27.46 -20.74
CA ARG A 168 -7.30 -28.16 -21.84
C ARG A 168 -8.08 -29.32 -22.41
N ASP A 169 -9.00 -29.87 -21.63
CA ASP A 169 -9.93 -30.94 -21.96
C ASP A 169 -11.30 -30.44 -22.46
N ASN A 170 -11.42 -29.11 -22.69
CA ASN A 170 -12.66 -28.44 -23.04
C ASN A 170 -13.77 -28.49 -21.94
N THR A 171 -13.44 -28.87 -20.72
CA THR A 171 -14.39 -28.77 -19.60
C THR A 171 -14.39 -27.38 -19.01
N GLN A 172 -15.53 -26.89 -18.51
CA GLN A 172 -15.64 -25.65 -17.81
C GLN A 172 -15.09 -25.81 -16.39
N GLN A 173 -14.15 -24.93 -16.04
CA GLN A 173 -13.48 -24.91 -14.74
C GLN A 173 -13.55 -23.53 -14.13
N PHE A 174 -13.58 -23.45 -12.79
CA PHE A 174 -13.43 -22.18 -12.07
C PHE A 174 -11.95 -21.87 -11.88
N ALA A 175 -11.58 -20.62 -12.11
CA ALA A 175 -10.22 -20.14 -11.87
C ALA A 175 -9.86 -20.17 -10.37
N TRP A 176 -8.58 -20.34 -10.07
CA TRP A 176 -8.02 -20.14 -8.74
C TRP A 176 -7.53 -18.72 -8.62
N THR A 177 -7.89 -18.05 -7.54
CA THR A 177 -7.63 -16.60 -7.40
C THR A 177 -6.78 -16.28 -6.18
N SER A 178 -6.03 -15.20 -6.29
CA SER A 178 -5.31 -14.60 -5.18
C SER A 178 -5.41 -13.07 -5.21
N SER A 179 -5.20 -12.46 -4.06
CA SER A 179 -5.10 -11.01 -3.93
C SER A 179 -4.07 -10.62 -2.88
N TRP A 180 -3.56 -9.40 -2.96
CA TRP A 180 -2.61 -8.87 -1.99
C TRP A 180 -2.72 -7.35 -1.89
N GLY A 181 -2.23 -6.79 -0.80
CA GLY A 181 -2.28 -5.36 -0.61
C GLY A 181 -1.33 -4.83 0.45
N VAL A 182 -0.83 -3.62 0.18
CA VAL A 182 -0.06 -2.80 1.11
C VAL A 182 -0.52 -1.34 1.01
N SER A 183 -0.70 -0.69 2.14
CA SER A 183 -1.27 0.66 2.21
C SER A 183 -0.27 1.69 2.73
N THR A 184 -0.67 2.95 2.69
CA THR A 184 0.02 4.08 3.35
C THR A 184 0.18 3.90 4.87
N ARG A 185 -0.37 2.83 5.47
CA ARG A 185 -0.03 2.40 6.83
C ARG A 185 1.48 2.21 7.01
N MET A 186 2.22 1.91 5.93
CA MET A 186 3.68 1.77 5.98
C MET A 186 4.39 3.05 6.36
N ILE A 187 3.82 4.21 6.07
CA ILE A 187 4.33 5.51 6.54
C ILE A 187 4.22 5.58 8.06
N GLY A 188 3.08 5.19 8.61
CA GLY A 188 2.89 5.10 10.07
C GLY A 188 3.82 4.09 10.73
N ALA A 189 3.99 2.91 10.13
CA ALA A 189 4.91 1.89 10.62
C ALA A 189 6.36 2.41 10.64
N LEU A 190 6.81 3.07 9.57
CA LEU A 190 8.13 3.68 9.48
C LEU A 190 8.35 4.74 10.58
N ILE A 191 7.37 5.63 10.79
CA ILE A 191 7.42 6.63 11.84
C ILE A 191 7.52 5.96 13.22
N MET A 192 6.66 4.98 13.49
CA MET A 192 6.61 4.29 14.79
C MET A 192 7.85 3.42 15.07
N MET A 193 8.60 3.03 14.03
CA MET A 193 9.82 2.24 14.17
C MET A 193 11.08 3.09 14.34
N HIS A 194 11.17 4.20 13.62
CA HIS A 194 12.44 4.90 13.44
C HIS A 194 12.47 6.30 14.04
N SER A 195 11.30 6.89 14.34
CA SER A 195 11.23 8.25 14.87
C SER A 195 11.52 8.30 16.37
N ASP A 196 11.92 9.47 16.83
CA ASP A 196 12.07 9.82 18.24
C ASP A 196 11.26 11.10 18.55
N ASP A 197 11.47 11.66 19.74
CA ASP A 197 10.76 12.89 20.18
C ASP A 197 11.20 14.15 19.40
N ASP A 198 12.36 14.10 18.74
CA ASP A 198 12.88 15.21 17.93
C ASP A 198 12.34 15.19 16.49
N GLY A 199 11.75 14.06 16.05
CA GLY A 199 11.10 13.96 14.75
C GLY A 199 11.32 12.66 13.99
N LEU A 200 11.06 12.73 12.68
CA LEU A 200 11.17 11.57 11.79
C LEU A 200 12.63 11.25 11.47
N VAL A 201 13.04 10.05 11.81
CA VAL A 201 14.30 9.44 11.35
C VAL A 201 13.99 8.53 10.15
N SER A 202 14.38 8.95 8.96
CA SER A 202 14.16 8.17 7.74
C SER A 202 15.31 7.21 7.50
N PRO A 203 15.05 5.92 7.23
CA PRO A 203 16.06 4.99 6.76
C PRO A 203 16.75 5.51 5.48
N PRO A 204 18.05 5.23 5.26
CA PRO A 204 18.79 5.79 4.14
C PRO A 204 18.19 5.52 2.76
N ARG A 205 17.55 4.36 2.56
CA ARG A 205 16.91 4.02 1.27
C ARG A 205 15.63 4.79 0.99
N VAL A 206 14.98 5.35 2.03
CA VAL A 206 13.74 6.13 1.92
C VAL A 206 14.01 7.62 1.99
N ALA A 207 15.12 8.00 2.62
CA ALA A 207 15.50 9.40 2.78
C ALA A 207 15.72 10.08 1.41
N PRO A 208 15.06 11.22 1.13
CA PRO A 208 15.27 11.97 -0.11
C PRO A 208 16.72 12.42 -0.27
N GLN A 209 17.37 12.74 0.84
CA GLN A 209 18.79 13.03 0.95
C GLN A 209 19.40 12.12 2.01
N GLN A 210 20.34 11.27 1.59
CA GLN A 210 21.06 10.37 2.51
C GLN A 210 22.15 11.08 3.29
N VAL A 211 22.74 12.10 2.69
CA VAL A 211 23.81 12.91 3.28
C VAL A 211 23.54 14.38 3.01
N VAL A 212 23.64 15.20 4.05
CA VAL A 212 23.59 16.67 3.94
C VAL A 212 24.95 17.22 4.36
N ILE A 213 25.59 17.95 3.45
CA ILE A 213 26.86 18.62 3.71
C ILE A 213 26.55 20.08 4.07
N ILE A 214 26.95 20.50 5.27
CA ILE A 214 26.74 21.85 5.77
C ILE A 214 28.09 22.57 5.81
N PRO A 215 28.36 23.54 4.91
CA PRO A 215 29.57 24.32 4.96
C PRO A 215 29.55 25.24 6.17
N VAL A 216 30.54 25.15 7.06
CA VAL A 216 30.72 26.09 8.17
C VAL A 216 31.80 27.06 7.74
N THR A 217 31.42 28.33 7.44
CA THR A 217 32.31 29.36 6.90
C THR A 217 32.49 30.49 7.90
N PRO A 218 33.32 30.32 8.97
CA PRO A 218 33.45 31.33 10.04
C PRO A 218 34.22 32.54 9.58
N ARG A 219 34.99 32.47 8.49
CA ARG A 219 35.79 33.57 7.94
C ARG A 219 35.57 33.65 6.43
N GLU A 220 35.41 34.89 5.91
CA GLU A 220 35.21 35.11 4.47
C GLU A 220 36.40 34.63 3.63
N GLU A 221 37.62 34.79 4.14
CA GLU A 221 38.87 34.37 3.48
C GLU A 221 38.92 32.85 3.17
N SER A 222 38.33 32.02 4.02
CA SER A 222 38.29 30.54 3.84
C SER A 222 37.03 30.02 3.15
N ARG A 223 36.06 30.88 2.90
CA ARG A 223 34.75 30.50 2.41
C ARG A 223 34.80 29.69 1.09
N GLN A 224 35.52 30.23 0.11
CA GLN A 224 35.59 29.59 -1.20
C GLN A 224 36.24 28.21 -1.13
N ALA A 225 37.34 28.07 -0.42
CA ALA A 225 38.03 26.81 -0.24
C ALA A 225 37.15 25.74 0.46
N ILE A 226 36.35 26.17 1.43
CA ILE A 226 35.38 25.28 2.11
C ILE A 226 34.28 24.85 1.16
N LEU A 227 33.73 25.74 0.34
CA LEU A 227 32.68 25.42 -0.63
C LEU A 227 33.22 24.47 -1.70
N ASP A 228 34.42 24.70 -2.23
CA ASP A 228 35.06 23.83 -3.22
C ASP A 228 35.28 22.40 -2.66
N HIS A 229 35.71 22.29 -1.40
CA HIS A 229 35.86 21.01 -0.72
C HIS A 229 34.48 20.30 -0.53
N CYS A 230 33.45 21.04 -0.14
CA CYS A 230 32.09 20.47 -0.02
C CYS A 230 31.57 19.95 -1.37
N GLU A 231 31.82 20.67 -2.47
CA GLU A 231 31.44 20.24 -3.81
C GLU A 231 32.21 18.98 -4.26
N GLU A 232 33.50 18.89 -3.95
CA GLU A 232 34.30 17.71 -4.23
C GLU A 232 33.80 16.49 -3.44
N LEU A 233 33.52 16.66 -2.15
CA LEU A 233 32.95 15.61 -1.31
C LEU A 233 31.59 15.16 -1.84
N ALA A 234 30.71 16.11 -2.18
CA ALA A 234 29.41 15.80 -2.77
C ALA A 234 29.52 15.01 -4.09
N ARG A 235 30.48 15.38 -4.94
CA ARG A 235 30.78 14.66 -6.18
C ARG A 235 31.24 13.22 -5.91
N THR A 236 32.12 13.05 -4.95
CA THR A 236 32.66 11.75 -4.54
C THR A 236 31.54 10.83 -3.99
N LEU A 237 30.63 11.37 -3.15
CA LEU A 237 29.50 10.64 -2.62
C LEU A 237 28.50 10.24 -3.70
N ARG A 238 28.17 11.13 -4.64
CA ARG A 238 27.29 10.83 -5.78
C ARG A 238 27.88 9.73 -6.68
N ALA A 239 29.20 9.76 -6.90
CA ALA A 239 29.89 8.71 -7.67
C ALA A 239 29.80 7.32 -7.01
N LYS A 240 29.51 7.26 -5.70
CA LYS A 240 29.27 6.03 -4.94
C LYS A 240 27.76 5.73 -4.76
N ASN A 241 26.89 6.34 -5.56
CA ASN A 241 25.44 6.19 -5.52
C ASN A 241 24.77 6.69 -4.21
N PHE A 242 25.41 7.57 -3.47
CA PHE A 242 24.74 8.28 -2.38
C PHE A 242 23.97 9.48 -2.92
N HIS A 243 22.74 9.65 -2.46
CA HIS A 243 21.93 10.84 -2.75
C HIS A 243 22.20 11.90 -1.69
N GLY A 244 22.93 12.94 -2.06
CA GLY A 244 23.26 14.05 -1.19
C GLY A 244 22.81 15.39 -1.76
N GLN A 245 22.42 16.31 -0.89
CA GLN A 245 22.18 17.72 -1.24
C GLN A 245 23.22 18.59 -0.57
N ASP A 246 23.86 19.45 -1.38
CA ASP A 246 24.66 20.55 -0.88
C ASP A 246 23.74 21.75 -0.57
N ARG A 247 23.66 22.14 0.70
CA ARG A 247 22.94 23.36 1.09
C ARG A 247 23.92 24.55 1.00
N LYS A 248 23.86 25.25 -0.11
CA LYS A 248 24.70 26.43 -0.37
C LYS A 248 24.43 27.64 0.52
N SER A 249 23.45 27.61 1.40
CA SER A 249 23.23 28.70 2.34
C SER A 249 22.35 28.26 3.51
N VAL A 250 22.87 28.45 4.71
CA VAL A 250 22.04 28.70 5.88
C VAL A 250 22.44 30.07 6.37
N VAL A 251 21.52 31.00 6.25
CA VAL A 251 21.56 32.22 7.05
C VAL A 251 21.10 31.86 8.44
#